data_646ad2da6f356fc0b267e022e18f4afd
#
_entry.id   646ad2da6f356fc0b267e022e18f4afd
#
_cell.length_a   1.000
_cell.length_b   1.000
_cell.length_c   1.000
_cell.angle_alpha   90.00
_cell.angle_beta   90.00
_cell.angle_gamma   90.00
#
_symmetry.space_group_name_H-M   'P 1'
#
loop_
_entity.id
_entity.type
_entity.pdbx_description
1 polymer ?
#
loop_
_entity_poly.entity_id
_entity_poly.type
_entity_poly.pdbx_seq_one_letter_code
_entity_poly.pdbx_strand_id
1 'polypeptide(L)'
;MSKNFKVGIDYGGTKIEGILMDNEGNEILRKRSTYEKNYENGIHTVKSLIKEFDRHTNSVNTVGVCIPGFSSKETGLVNNANCVWINDRPFHKDLERSLNRDIKLMNDANCFALSEAIDGSGANYQSVWGIIIGSGFGGSFVYKKKVIEGINQVAGDWGHQPLPYPTQEEYELNPKCEVGNCGRPLCAEQFISGIGFTKIFNSKYGTNFRTREIVALEANGDERAKKEFELYEDRFARLISVMIGIIDPDVIVIGGGMSNVARIYENIPKLLPKYTFSDK
;
A
#
# COMPACT_ATOMS: atom_id res chain seq x y z
N MET A 1 28.50 17.03 -17.24
CA MET A 1 27.93 16.04 -16.28
C MET A 1 26.87 15.26 -17.04
N SER A 2 26.96 13.94 -17.11
CA SER A 2 25.89 13.12 -17.71
C SER A 2 24.63 13.32 -16.90
N LYS A 3 23.53 13.70 -17.55
CA LYS A 3 22.21 13.73 -16.87
C LYS A 3 21.84 12.29 -16.54
N ASN A 4 21.88 11.93 -15.26
CA ASN A 4 21.40 10.64 -14.80
C ASN A 4 19.89 10.76 -14.57
N PHE A 5 19.09 10.06 -15.35
CA PHE A 5 17.66 10.00 -15.16
C PHE A 5 17.29 8.71 -14.40
N LYS A 6 16.15 8.73 -13.76
CA LYS A 6 15.61 7.61 -12.99
C LYS A 6 14.26 7.21 -13.57
N VAL A 7 14.06 5.93 -13.72
CA VAL A 7 12.76 5.35 -14.13
C VAL A 7 12.16 4.60 -12.97
N GLY A 8 10.93 4.95 -12.60
CA GLY A 8 10.09 4.20 -11.68
C GLY A 8 8.98 3.46 -12.44
N ILE A 9 8.75 2.20 -12.14
CA ILE A 9 7.65 1.41 -12.69
C ILE A 9 6.76 0.93 -11.54
N ASP A 10 5.47 1.21 -11.63
CA ASP A 10 4.41 0.63 -10.80
C ASP A 10 3.75 -0.52 -11.56
N TYR A 11 4.00 -1.75 -11.11
CA TYR A 11 3.44 -2.96 -11.71
C TYR A 11 2.14 -3.34 -11.02
N GLY A 12 1.03 -2.83 -11.52
CA GLY A 12 -0.30 -3.13 -10.99
C GLY A 12 -1.04 -4.25 -11.74
N GLY A 13 -2.07 -4.79 -11.12
CA GLY A 13 -2.86 -5.91 -11.66
C GLY A 13 -3.74 -5.59 -12.88
N THR A 14 -3.96 -4.32 -13.20
CA THR A 14 -4.78 -3.89 -14.35
C THR A 14 -4.03 -3.03 -15.34
N LYS A 15 -2.98 -2.39 -14.89
CA LYS A 15 -2.16 -1.43 -15.64
C LYS A 15 -0.76 -1.39 -15.05
N ILE A 16 0.18 -1.02 -15.89
CA ILE A 16 1.55 -0.72 -15.50
C ILE A 16 1.76 0.77 -15.76
N GLU A 17 2.26 1.49 -14.78
CA GLU A 17 2.57 2.90 -14.89
C GLU A 17 4.08 3.11 -14.78
N GLY A 18 4.63 3.95 -15.64
CA GLY A 18 6.03 4.33 -15.60
C GLY A 18 6.19 5.84 -15.46
N ILE A 19 7.19 6.24 -14.71
CA ILE A 19 7.61 7.63 -14.55
C ILE A 19 9.09 7.77 -14.87
N LEU A 20 9.43 8.81 -15.61
CA LEU A 20 10.80 9.26 -15.85
C LEU A 20 11.03 10.53 -15.05
N MET A 21 12.10 10.55 -14.26
CA MET A 21 12.46 11.67 -13.39
C MET A 21 13.89 12.11 -13.66
N ASP A 22 14.17 13.39 -13.41
CA ASP A 22 15.53 13.92 -13.33
C ASP A 22 16.21 13.57 -12.00
N ASN A 23 17.42 14.06 -11.78
CA ASN A 23 18.17 13.83 -10.54
C ASN A 23 17.56 14.52 -9.32
N GLU A 24 16.86 15.60 -9.54
CA GLU A 24 16.19 16.40 -8.53
C GLU A 24 14.83 15.77 -8.13
N GLY A 25 14.38 14.74 -8.86
CA GLY A 25 13.09 14.05 -8.61
C GLY A 25 11.91 14.70 -9.36
N ASN A 26 12.15 15.65 -10.26
CA ASN A 26 11.07 16.24 -11.05
C ASN A 26 10.60 15.27 -12.12
N GLU A 27 9.28 15.16 -12.28
CA GLU A 27 8.67 14.35 -13.32
C GLU A 27 8.91 14.97 -14.70
N ILE A 28 9.47 14.17 -15.61
CA ILE A 28 9.71 14.55 -17.00
C ILE A 28 8.63 13.96 -17.90
N LEU A 29 8.30 12.68 -17.67
CA LEU A 29 7.34 11.95 -18.46
C LEU A 29 6.68 10.86 -17.63
N ARG A 30 5.36 10.74 -17.77
CA ARG A 30 4.58 9.67 -17.15
C ARG A 30 3.79 8.94 -18.22
N LYS A 31 3.81 7.62 -18.16
CA LYS A 31 3.05 6.78 -19.08
C LYS A 31 2.37 5.65 -18.35
N ARG A 32 1.19 5.32 -18.84
CA ARG A 32 0.37 4.24 -18.32
C ARG A 32 -0.03 3.33 -19.46
N SER A 33 0.16 2.02 -19.28
CA SER A 33 -0.19 1.00 -20.26
C SER A 33 -1.08 -0.06 -19.61
N THR A 34 -2.11 -0.45 -20.34
CA THR A 34 -2.85 -1.69 -20.05
C THR A 34 -2.10 -2.86 -20.67
N TYR A 35 -2.28 -4.06 -20.15
CA TYR A 35 -1.67 -5.26 -20.66
C TYR A 35 -2.59 -6.46 -20.46
N GLU A 36 -2.40 -7.49 -21.24
CA GLU A 36 -3.05 -8.77 -21.01
C GLU A 36 -2.47 -9.42 -19.75
N LYS A 37 -3.34 -9.87 -18.86
CA LYS A 37 -2.99 -10.36 -17.50
C LYS A 37 -2.30 -11.71 -17.56
N ASN A 38 -1.10 -11.74 -18.08
CA ASN A 38 -0.19 -12.88 -18.06
C ASN A 38 1.25 -12.43 -17.84
N TYR A 39 2.11 -13.38 -17.52
CA TYR A 39 3.49 -13.12 -17.13
C TYR A 39 4.32 -12.47 -18.26
N GLU A 40 4.24 -13.04 -19.46
CA GLU A 40 5.03 -12.63 -20.61
C GLU A 40 4.68 -11.22 -21.07
N ASN A 41 3.39 -10.90 -21.12
CA ASN A 41 2.91 -9.56 -21.48
C ASN A 41 3.24 -8.53 -20.39
N GLY A 42 3.25 -8.93 -19.12
CA GLY A 42 3.74 -8.08 -18.03
C GLY A 42 5.19 -7.67 -18.21
N ILE A 43 6.10 -8.64 -18.41
CA ILE A 43 7.52 -8.41 -18.71
C ILE A 43 7.69 -7.54 -19.98
N HIS A 44 6.97 -7.87 -21.04
CA HIS A 44 7.05 -7.12 -22.29
C HIS A 44 6.63 -5.66 -22.14
N THR A 45 5.56 -5.41 -21.40
CA THR A 45 5.04 -4.04 -21.17
C THR A 45 6.02 -3.21 -20.35
N VAL A 46 6.58 -3.76 -19.25
CA VAL A 46 7.63 -3.10 -18.47
C VAL A 46 8.83 -2.76 -19.34
N LYS A 47 9.32 -3.74 -20.12
CA LYS A 47 10.44 -3.54 -21.03
C LYS A 47 10.17 -2.45 -22.08
N SER A 48 8.96 -2.40 -22.60
CA SER A 48 8.56 -1.43 -23.63
C SER A 48 8.55 0.00 -23.07
N LEU A 49 7.98 0.19 -21.88
CA LEU A 49 7.98 1.49 -21.18
C LEU A 49 9.41 1.97 -20.88
N ILE A 50 10.25 1.10 -20.35
CA ILE A 50 11.63 1.45 -20.00
C ILE A 50 12.43 1.82 -21.26
N LYS A 51 12.30 1.05 -22.33
CA LYS A 51 12.95 1.37 -23.61
C LYS A 51 12.47 2.69 -24.22
N GLU A 52 11.22 3.05 -24.00
CA GLU A 52 10.70 4.33 -24.45
C GLU A 52 11.31 5.49 -23.67
N PHE A 53 11.45 5.36 -22.35
CA PHE A 53 12.13 6.35 -21.51
C PHE A 53 13.62 6.45 -21.84
N ASP A 54 14.30 5.34 -22.11
CA ASP A 54 15.70 5.35 -22.56
C ASP A 54 15.87 6.10 -23.88
N ARG A 55 14.95 5.90 -24.83
CA ARG A 55 14.95 6.66 -26.10
C ARG A 55 14.69 8.14 -25.89
N HIS A 56 13.80 8.51 -24.96
CA HIS A 56 13.50 9.90 -24.64
C HIS A 56 14.72 10.66 -24.11
N THR A 57 15.52 9.99 -23.28
CA THR A 57 16.74 10.59 -22.67
C THR A 57 17.99 10.36 -23.52
N ASN A 58 17.91 9.55 -24.56
CA ASN A 58 19.05 9.04 -25.34
C ASN A 58 20.15 8.43 -24.41
N SER A 59 19.73 7.75 -23.34
CA SER A 59 20.62 7.13 -22.36
C SER A 59 19.98 5.90 -21.71
N VAL A 60 20.83 5.06 -21.11
CA VAL A 60 20.39 3.93 -20.27
C VAL A 60 20.13 4.46 -18.88
N ASN A 61 18.86 4.49 -18.46
CA ASN A 61 18.44 5.03 -17.18
C ASN A 61 18.52 4.00 -16.05
N THR A 62 18.67 4.43 -14.81
CA THR A 62 18.48 3.57 -13.65
C THR A 62 17.00 3.23 -13.48
N VAL A 63 16.69 1.99 -13.07
CA VAL A 63 15.32 1.49 -13.02
C VAL A 63 15.01 0.93 -11.62
N GLY A 64 13.90 1.40 -11.07
CA GLY A 64 13.21 0.80 -9.95
C GLY A 64 11.82 0.30 -10.37
N VAL A 65 11.45 -0.87 -9.90
CA VAL A 65 10.13 -1.47 -10.15
C VAL A 65 9.48 -1.79 -8.82
N CYS A 66 8.27 -1.30 -8.59
CA CYS A 66 7.46 -1.78 -7.48
C CYS A 66 6.46 -2.82 -7.97
N ILE A 67 6.24 -3.83 -7.12
CA ILE A 67 5.30 -4.93 -7.35
C ILE A 67 4.43 -5.14 -6.11
N PRO A 68 3.21 -5.63 -6.26
CA PRO A 68 2.48 -6.21 -5.14
C PRO A 68 3.19 -7.50 -4.68
N GLY A 69 3.12 -7.80 -3.39
CA GLY A 69 3.85 -8.93 -2.82
C GLY A 69 5.35 -8.66 -2.67
N PHE A 70 6.15 -9.71 -2.62
CA PHE A 70 7.60 -9.61 -2.42
C PHE A 70 8.38 -10.68 -3.20
N SER A 71 9.66 -10.43 -3.46
CA SER A 71 10.56 -11.43 -4.04
C SER A 71 11.40 -12.09 -2.95
N SER A 72 11.21 -13.38 -2.72
CA SER A 72 11.95 -14.14 -1.70
C SER A 72 13.47 -14.02 -1.90
N LYS A 73 14.18 -13.67 -0.84
CA LYS A 73 15.67 -13.62 -0.85
C LYS A 73 16.29 -14.99 -1.02
N GLU A 74 15.61 -16.04 -0.58
CA GLU A 74 16.10 -17.42 -0.66
C GLU A 74 15.92 -18.00 -2.06
N THR A 75 14.71 -17.90 -2.62
CA THR A 75 14.36 -18.55 -3.90
C THR A 75 14.46 -17.62 -5.10
N GLY A 76 14.34 -16.30 -4.89
CA GLY A 76 14.22 -15.29 -5.95
C GLY A 76 12.85 -15.27 -6.62
N LEU A 77 11.88 -16.03 -6.10
CA LEU A 77 10.54 -16.12 -6.65
C LEU A 77 9.63 -15.08 -5.98
N VAL A 78 8.66 -14.56 -6.73
CA VAL A 78 7.63 -13.66 -6.21
C VAL A 78 6.60 -14.45 -5.42
N ASN A 79 6.18 -13.88 -4.29
CA ASN A 79 5.15 -14.45 -3.42
C ASN A 79 4.13 -13.38 -3.01
N ASN A 80 2.91 -13.83 -2.72
CA ASN A 80 1.80 -13.01 -2.19
C ASN A 80 1.40 -11.82 -3.06
N ALA A 81 1.69 -11.86 -4.35
CA ALA A 81 1.22 -10.84 -5.29
C ALA A 81 -0.26 -11.07 -5.62
N ASN A 82 -1.05 -10.00 -5.58
CA ASN A 82 -2.43 -10.01 -6.10
C ASN A 82 -2.47 -10.15 -7.64
N CYS A 83 -1.38 -9.84 -8.31
CA CYS A 83 -1.12 -10.19 -9.71
C CYS A 83 -0.67 -11.67 -9.76
N VAL A 84 -1.60 -12.60 -9.60
CA VAL A 84 -1.30 -14.02 -9.39
C VAL A 84 -0.38 -14.66 -10.43
N TRP A 85 -0.33 -14.13 -11.64
CA TRP A 85 0.52 -14.64 -12.74
C TRP A 85 2.02 -14.38 -12.56
N ILE A 86 2.43 -13.52 -11.59
CA ILE A 86 3.84 -13.35 -11.26
C ILE A 86 4.27 -14.20 -10.04
N ASN A 87 3.34 -14.79 -9.28
CA ASN A 87 3.68 -15.66 -8.16
C ASN A 87 4.42 -16.90 -8.64
N ASP A 88 5.34 -17.38 -7.81
CA ASP A 88 6.23 -18.52 -8.08
C ASP A 88 7.08 -18.36 -9.34
N ARG A 89 7.29 -17.10 -9.80
CA ARG A 89 8.10 -16.79 -10.98
C ARG A 89 9.33 -15.93 -10.58
N PRO A 90 10.48 -16.10 -11.28
CA PRO A 90 11.69 -15.32 -11.02
C PRO A 90 11.64 -13.94 -11.68
N PHE A 91 10.59 -13.17 -11.40
CA PHE A 91 10.23 -11.93 -12.09
C PHE A 91 11.37 -10.91 -12.14
N HIS A 92 12.11 -10.76 -11.02
CA HIS A 92 13.26 -9.86 -10.96
C HIS A 92 14.33 -10.24 -11.97
N LYS A 93 14.79 -11.50 -11.95
CA LYS A 93 15.83 -12.01 -12.84
C LYS A 93 15.42 -11.99 -14.32
N ASP A 94 14.14 -12.25 -14.59
CA ASP A 94 13.64 -12.24 -15.96
C ASP A 94 13.53 -10.82 -16.52
N LEU A 95 13.17 -9.83 -15.69
CA LEU A 95 13.24 -8.42 -16.07
C LEU A 95 14.69 -7.98 -16.35
N GLU A 96 15.62 -8.27 -15.44
CA GLU A 96 17.04 -7.94 -15.63
C GLU A 96 17.60 -8.55 -16.93
N ARG A 97 17.31 -9.84 -17.16
CA ARG A 97 17.70 -10.53 -18.39
C ARG A 97 17.08 -9.86 -19.62
N SER A 98 15.79 -9.53 -19.57
CA SER A 98 15.07 -8.93 -20.69
C SER A 98 15.58 -7.54 -21.07
N LEU A 99 16.08 -6.78 -20.06
CA LEU A 99 16.58 -5.42 -20.19
C LEU A 99 18.12 -5.37 -20.36
N ASN A 100 18.81 -6.48 -20.09
CA ASN A 100 20.27 -6.58 -20.02
C ASN A 100 20.89 -5.50 -19.11
N ARG A 101 20.31 -5.30 -17.93
CA ARG A 101 20.78 -4.37 -16.87
C ARG A 101 20.22 -4.76 -15.50
N ASP A 102 20.89 -4.29 -14.46
CA ASP A 102 20.40 -4.39 -13.09
C ASP A 102 19.17 -3.50 -12.90
N ILE A 103 18.22 -3.96 -12.11
CA ILE A 103 17.07 -3.20 -11.66
C ILE A 103 16.94 -3.30 -10.13
N LYS A 104 16.22 -2.36 -9.54
CA LYS A 104 15.78 -2.49 -8.15
C LYS A 104 14.32 -2.92 -8.14
N LEU A 105 14.02 -3.98 -7.37
CA LEU A 105 12.67 -4.47 -7.17
C LEU A 105 12.28 -4.30 -5.69
N MET A 106 11.08 -3.81 -5.43
CA MET A 106 10.58 -3.60 -4.07
C MET A 106 9.06 -3.77 -4.04
N ASN A 107 8.53 -4.11 -2.87
CA ASN A 107 7.08 -4.11 -2.63
C ASN A 107 6.48 -2.70 -2.77
N ASP A 108 5.23 -2.60 -3.23
CA ASP A 108 4.52 -1.33 -3.46
C ASP A 108 4.32 -0.50 -2.18
N ALA A 109 3.95 -1.12 -1.06
CA ALA A 109 3.83 -0.42 0.23
C ALA A 109 5.19 0.09 0.73
N ASN A 110 6.27 -0.67 0.50
CA ASN A 110 7.63 -0.24 0.81
C ASN A 110 8.06 0.97 -0.04
N CYS A 111 7.73 0.95 -1.33
CA CYS A 111 8.00 2.07 -2.22
C CYS A 111 7.24 3.33 -1.79
N PHE A 112 5.95 3.19 -1.44
CA PHE A 112 5.15 4.30 -0.93
C PHE A 112 5.77 4.91 0.33
N ALA A 113 6.01 4.10 1.37
CA ALA A 113 6.55 4.59 2.63
C ALA A 113 7.95 5.23 2.45
N LEU A 114 8.79 4.66 1.59
CA LEU A 114 10.10 5.20 1.27
C LEU A 114 10.00 6.55 0.55
N SER A 115 9.11 6.69 -0.43
CA SER A 115 8.87 7.96 -1.12
C SER A 115 8.42 9.04 -0.15
N GLU A 116 7.42 8.75 0.69
CA GLU A 116 6.96 9.69 1.71
C GLU A 116 8.05 10.08 2.71
N ALA A 117 8.93 9.15 3.06
CA ALA A 117 10.06 9.43 3.95
C ALA A 117 11.19 10.21 3.27
N ILE A 118 11.38 10.14 1.94
CA ILE A 118 12.46 10.84 1.22
C ILE A 118 12.09 12.29 0.94
N ASP A 119 10.95 12.51 0.31
CA ASP A 119 10.52 13.81 -0.23
C ASP A 119 9.02 14.11 -0.06
N GLY A 120 8.26 13.23 0.59
CA GLY A 120 6.85 13.40 0.91
C GLY A 120 6.57 13.96 2.30
N SER A 121 5.40 13.63 2.85
CA SER A 121 4.91 14.12 4.15
C SER A 121 5.79 13.70 5.34
N GLY A 122 6.54 12.61 5.20
CA GLY A 122 7.47 12.09 6.20
C GLY A 122 8.91 12.63 6.09
N ALA A 123 9.20 13.54 5.15
CA ALA A 123 10.58 13.93 4.78
C ALA A 123 11.41 14.49 5.95
N ASN A 124 10.77 15.17 6.90
CA ASN A 124 11.42 15.81 8.05
C ASN A 124 11.55 14.92 9.28
N TYR A 125 11.13 13.67 9.21
CA TYR A 125 11.09 12.71 10.32
C TYR A 125 12.13 11.60 10.13
N GLN A 126 12.60 11.02 11.24
CA GLN A 126 13.55 9.91 11.19
C GLN A 126 12.87 8.56 11.03
N SER A 127 11.72 8.40 11.70
CA SER A 127 10.91 7.19 11.65
C SER A 127 9.54 7.49 11.05
N VAL A 128 9.22 6.81 9.94
CA VAL A 128 7.97 7.02 9.20
C VAL A 128 7.26 5.69 9.06
N TRP A 129 6.02 5.64 9.52
CA TRP A 129 5.12 4.53 9.25
C TRP A 129 4.20 4.90 8.10
N GLY A 130 4.46 4.33 6.93
CA GLY A 130 3.59 4.49 5.76
C GLY A 130 2.47 3.45 5.79
N ILE A 131 1.22 3.89 5.76
CA ILE A 131 0.03 3.05 5.75
C ILE A 131 -0.70 3.24 4.43
N ILE A 132 -1.01 2.16 3.73
CA ILE A 132 -1.85 2.19 2.53
C ILE A 132 -3.21 1.61 2.86
N ILE A 133 -4.27 2.40 2.62
CA ILE A 133 -5.66 2.00 2.78
C ILE A 133 -6.38 2.21 1.45
N GLY A 134 -6.42 1.16 0.67
CA GLY A 134 -7.05 1.10 -0.65
C GLY A 134 -8.05 -0.05 -0.74
N SER A 135 -7.95 -0.85 -1.81
CA SER A 135 -8.68 -2.12 -1.93
C SER A 135 -8.26 -3.12 -0.86
N GLY A 136 -6.98 -3.10 -0.48
CA GLY A 136 -6.40 -3.80 0.65
C GLY A 136 -5.95 -2.83 1.74
N PHE A 137 -5.24 -3.37 2.72
CA PHE A 137 -4.69 -2.65 3.87
C PHE A 137 -3.31 -3.20 4.22
N GLY A 138 -2.32 -2.33 4.23
CA GLY A 138 -0.94 -2.70 4.54
C GLY A 138 -0.11 -1.49 4.91
N GLY A 139 1.19 -1.68 5.04
CA GLY A 139 2.09 -0.57 5.33
C GLY A 139 3.55 -0.98 5.30
N SER A 140 4.39 -0.03 5.61
CA SER A 140 5.83 -0.23 5.70
C SER A 140 6.44 0.76 6.69
N PHE A 141 7.53 0.34 7.30
CA PHE A 141 8.28 1.16 8.23
C PHE A 141 9.61 1.60 7.65
N VAL A 142 9.86 2.90 7.70
CA VAL A 142 11.10 3.53 7.24
C VAL A 142 11.81 4.19 8.42
N TYR A 143 13.06 3.85 8.61
CA TYR A 143 13.92 4.48 9.62
C TYR A 143 15.16 5.06 8.98
N LYS A 144 15.43 6.34 9.23
CA LYS A 144 16.58 7.07 8.64
C LYS A 144 16.69 6.88 7.11
N LYS A 145 15.56 7.08 6.43
CA LYS A 145 15.45 6.96 4.96
C LYS A 145 15.73 5.55 4.42
N LYS A 146 15.60 4.50 5.25
CA LYS A 146 15.76 3.10 4.84
C LYS A 146 14.56 2.30 5.26
N VAL A 147 14.02 1.53 4.34
CA VAL A 147 12.92 0.58 4.62
C VAL A 147 13.43 -0.52 5.54
N ILE A 148 12.64 -0.86 6.53
CA ILE A 148 12.85 -2.03 7.38
C ILE A 148 12.06 -3.20 6.79
N GLU A 149 12.69 -4.00 5.97
CA GLU A 149 12.04 -5.15 5.32
C GLU A 149 11.96 -6.39 6.21
N GLY A 150 12.88 -6.51 7.18
CA GLY A 150 13.07 -7.73 7.95
C GLY A 150 13.75 -8.86 7.15
N ILE A 151 14.04 -9.97 7.82
CA ILE A 151 14.70 -11.11 7.19
C ILE A 151 13.80 -11.83 6.19
N ASN A 152 12.49 -11.87 6.49
CA ASN A 152 11.48 -12.54 5.67
C ASN A 152 10.76 -11.57 4.70
N GLN A 153 11.16 -10.30 4.65
CA GLN A 153 10.56 -9.25 3.82
C GLN A 153 9.06 -9.01 4.07
N VAL A 154 8.60 -9.27 5.28
CA VAL A 154 7.19 -9.11 5.71
C VAL A 154 7.03 -8.03 6.80
N ALA A 155 8.08 -7.28 7.11
CA ALA A 155 7.97 -6.19 8.07
C ALA A 155 7.07 -5.09 7.49
N GLY A 156 6.02 -4.73 8.25
CA GLY A 156 5.01 -3.79 7.77
C GLY A 156 3.77 -4.44 7.13
N ASP A 157 3.78 -5.76 6.88
CA ASP A 157 2.61 -6.51 6.41
C ASP A 157 1.66 -6.84 7.59
N TRP A 158 1.15 -5.78 8.19
CA TRP A 158 0.34 -5.84 9.42
C TRP A 158 -1.16 -5.92 9.16
N GLY A 159 -1.60 -5.74 7.93
CA GLY A 159 -3.00 -5.78 7.53
C GLY A 159 -3.69 -7.11 7.83
N HIS A 160 -2.93 -8.20 7.87
CA HIS A 160 -3.42 -9.54 8.16
C HIS A 160 -3.34 -9.94 9.64
N GLN A 161 -3.03 -9.01 10.53
CA GLN A 161 -3.12 -9.26 11.98
C GLN A 161 -4.57 -9.27 12.43
N PRO A 162 -4.91 -9.96 13.53
CA PRO A 162 -6.21 -9.86 14.13
C PRO A 162 -6.52 -8.42 14.58
N LEU A 163 -7.77 -8.01 14.45
CA LEU A 163 -8.22 -6.73 15.00
C LEU A 163 -8.00 -6.74 16.53
N PRO A 164 -7.29 -5.74 17.10
CA PRO A 164 -7.02 -5.70 18.54
C PRO A 164 -8.30 -5.42 19.34
N TYR A 165 -8.42 -6.08 20.49
CA TYR A 165 -9.54 -5.87 21.44
C TYR A 165 -10.91 -5.90 20.79
N PRO A 166 -11.26 -6.95 20.04
CA PRO A 166 -12.51 -6.98 19.29
C PRO A 166 -13.71 -6.98 20.23
N THR A 167 -14.76 -6.25 19.85
CA THR A 167 -16.04 -6.23 20.54
C THR A 167 -16.86 -7.47 20.24
N GLN A 168 -17.93 -7.72 21.02
CA GLN A 168 -18.85 -8.82 20.74
C GLN A 168 -19.49 -8.70 19.36
N GLU A 169 -19.89 -7.50 18.92
CA GLU A 169 -20.43 -7.24 17.59
C GLU A 169 -19.41 -7.60 16.49
N GLU A 170 -18.14 -7.31 16.70
CA GLU A 170 -17.07 -7.62 15.73
C GLU A 170 -16.80 -9.14 15.65
N TYR A 171 -16.91 -9.87 16.75
CA TYR A 171 -16.88 -11.33 16.74
C TYR A 171 -18.06 -11.93 15.99
N GLU A 172 -19.24 -11.35 16.12
CA GLU A 172 -20.46 -11.80 15.42
C GLU A 172 -20.41 -11.48 13.93
N LEU A 173 -19.88 -10.31 13.57
CA LEU A 173 -19.60 -9.96 12.18
C LEU A 173 -18.57 -10.92 11.58
N ASN A 174 -17.56 -11.32 12.35
CA ASN A 174 -16.46 -12.21 11.99
C ASN A 174 -16.31 -12.42 10.47
N PRO A 175 -16.07 -11.35 9.71
CA PRO A 175 -15.91 -11.48 8.28
C PRO A 175 -14.68 -12.35 8.02
N LYS A 176 -14.84 -13.46 7.34
CA LYS A 176 -13.71 -14.22 6.84
C LYS A 176 -12.93 -13.30 5.90
N CYS A 177 -11.62 -13.33 5.99
CA CYS A 177 -10.79 -12.52 5.12
C CYS A 177 -10.95 -12.98 3.67
N GLU A 178 -11.86 -12.32 2.97
CA GLU A 178 -12.05 -12.47 1.53
C GLU A 178 -11.18 -11.49 0.73
N VAL A 179 -10.72 -10.41 1.38
CA VAL A 179 -9.72 -9.49 0.83
C VAL A 179 -8.35 -10.04 1.18
N GLY A 180 -7.45 -10.14 0.23
CA GLY A 180 -6.11 -10.69 0.46
C GLY A 180 -6.04 -12.21 0.68
N ASN A 181 -7.17 -12.92 0.65
CA ASN A 181 -7.27 -14.39 0.70
C ASN A 181 -6.54 -15.08 1.89
N CYS A 182 -6.29 -14.39 3.01
CA CYS A 182 -5.58 -14.98 4.14
C CYS A 182 -6.46 -15.97 4.97
N GLY A 183 -7.77 -15.91 4.84
CA GLY A 183 -8.74 -16.77 5.53
C GLY A 183 -8.77 -16.64 7.06
N ARG A 184 -8.04 -15.68 7.64
CA ARG A 184 -7.94 -15.51 9.09
C ARG A 184 -9.20 -14.84 9.64
N PRO A 185 -9.74 -15.30 10.78
CA PRO A 185 -10.83 -14.62 11.44
C PRO A 185 -10.37 -13.25 11.97
N LEU A 186 -11.28 -12.30 12.02
CA LEU A 186 -11.02 -10.94 12.54
C LEU A 186 -9.82 -10.23 11.91
N CYS A 187 -9.46 -10.59 10.68
CA CYS A 187 -8.36 -9.96 9.96
C CYS A 187 -8.59 -8.44 9.85
N ALA A 188 -7.61 -7.64 10.26
CA ALA A 188 -7.71 -6.19 10.26
C ALA A 188 -8.06 -5.60 8.89
N GLU A 189 -7.54 -6.19 7.82
CA GLU A 189 -7.86 -5.76 6.45
C GLU A 189 -9.36 -5.80 6.14
N GLN A 190 -10.11 -6.75 6.70
CA GLN A 190 -11.56 -6.85 6.52
C GLN A 190 -12.33 -5.67 7.13
N PHE A 191 -11.77 -5.05 8.13
CA PHE A 191 -12.40 -3.93 8.83
C PHE A 191 -11.89 -2.57 8.36
N ILE A 192 -10.62 -2.50 7.92
CA ILE A 192 -9.92 -1.22 7.67
C ILE A 192 -9.76 -0.92 6.18
N SER A 193 -9.64 -1.94 5.31
CA SER A 193 -9.57 -1.66 3.87
C SER A 193 -10.87 -1.02 3.36
N GLY A 194 -10.79 -0.24 2.28
CA GLY A 194 -11.96 0.37 1.67
C GLY A 194 -12.99 -0.66 1.19
N ILE A 195 -12.54 -1.82 0.68
CA ILE A 195 -13.43 -2.92 0.29
C ILE A 195 -14.07 -3.54 1.53
N GLY A 196 -13.30 -3.81 2.58
CA GLY A 196 -13.81 -4.40 3.83
C GLY A 196 -14.85 -3.49 4.48
N PHE A 197 -14.54 -2.22 4.66
CA PHE A 197 -15.48 -1.22 5.16
C PHE A 197 -16.79 -1.18 4.35
N THR A 198 -16.66 -1.17 3.03
CA THR A 198 -17.82 -1.15 2.12
C THR A 198 -18.68 -2.40 2.25
N LYS A 199 -18.06 -3.58 2.34
CA LYS A 199 -18.78 -4.86 2.52
C LYS A 199 -19.56 -4.88 3.84
N ILE A 200 -18.95 -4.44 4.94
CA ILE A 200 -19.60 -4.35 6.25
C ILE A 200 -20.82 -3.43 6.17
N PHE A 201 -20.64 -2.23 5.64
CA PHE A 201 -21.73 -1.26 5.48
C PHE A 201 -22.89 -1.84 4.66
N ASN A 202 -22.60 -2.35 3.48
CA ASN A 202 -23.62 -2.88 2.57
C ASN A 202 -24.35 -4.10 3.16
N SER A 203 -23.64 -5.00 3.82
CA SER A 203 -24.23 -6.15 4.49
C SER A 203 -25.18 -5.73 5.62
N LYS A 204 -24.76 -4.75 6.42
CA LYS A 204 -25.53 -4.29 7.59
C LYS A 204 -26.80 -3.56 7.21
N TYR A 205 -26.77 -2.78 6.13
CA TYR A 205 -27.88 -1.90 5.73
C TYR A 205 -28.61 -2.35 4.46
N GLY A 206 -28.29 -3.52 3.91
CA GLY A 206 -28.94 -4.06 2.71
C GLY A 206 -28.74 -3.19 1.47
N THR A 207 -27.56 -2.58 1.31
CA THR A 207 -27.24 -1.64 0.23
C THR A 207 -26.17 -2.19 -0.70
N ASN A 208 -25.84 -1.45 -1.77
CA ASN A 208 -24.79 -1.80 -2.73
C ASN A 208 -23.98 -0.55 -3.12
N PHE A 209 -23.58 0.23 -2.14
CA PHE A 209 -22.77 1.42 -2.36
C PHE A 209 -21.29 1.07 -2.57
N ARG A 210 -20.57 1.96 -3.24
CA ARG A 210 -19.10 1.98 -3.29
C ARG A 210 -18.56 2.80 -2.12
N THR A 211 -17.32 2.59 -1.75
CA THR A 211 -16.66 3.33 -0.65
C THR A 211 -16.87 4.84 -0.76
N ARG A 212 -16.64 5.43 -1.95
CA ARG A 212 -16.82 6.87 -2.18
C ARG A 212 -18.25 7.36 -1.99
N GLU A 213 -19.23 6.49 -2.24
CA GLU A 213 -20.64 6.84 -2.07
C GLU A 213 -21.00 6.83 -0.59
N ILE A 214 -20.45 5.92 0.21
CA ILE A 214 -20.60 5.91 1.66
C ILE A 214 -19.94 7.14 2.30
N VAL A 215 -18.76 7.54 1.81
CA VAL A 215 -18.10 8.81 2.22
C VAL A 215 -18.99 10.00 1.91
N ALA A 216 -19.61 10.05 0.73
CA ALA A 216 -20.52 11.12 0.36
C ALA A 216 -21.83 11.12 1.19
N LEU A 217 -22.36 9.94 1.55
CA LEU A 217 -23.52 9.83 2.44
C LEU A 217 -23.20 10.42 3.82
N GLU A 218 -22.04 10.11 4.39
CA GLU A 218 -21.59 10.66 5.67
C GLU A 218 -21.49 12.20 5.60
N ALA A 219 -20.84 12.72 4.57
CA ALA A 219 -20.70 14.18 4.37
C ALA A 219 -22.08 14.90 4.20
N ASN A 220 -23.11 14.17 3.75
CA ASN A 220 -24.48 14.67 3.65
C ASN A 220 -25.34 14.36 4.90
N GLY A 221 -24.76 13.90 6.00
CA GLY A 221 -25.43 13.70 7.27
C GLY A 221 -26.21 12.40 7.42
N ASP A 222 -25.93 11.38 6.61
CA ASP A 222 -26.54 10.03 6.80
C ASP A 222 -26.04 9.42 8.10
N GLU A 223 -26.93 9.22 9.06
CA GLU A 223 -26.61 8.72 10.39
C GLU A 223 -26.03 7.27 10.37
N ARG A 224 -26.37 6.46 9.37
CA ARG A 224 -25.84 5.11 9.21
C ARG A 224 -24.36 5.21 8.83
N ALA A 225 -24.04 6.04 7.85
CA ALA A 225 -22.67 6.25 7.38
C ALA A 225 -21.81 6.86 8.50
N LYS A 226 -22.34 7.86 9.23
CA LYS A 226 -21.67 8.44 10.39
C LYS A 226 -21.33 7.40 11.44
N LYS A 227 -22.29 6.57 11.84
CA LYS A 227 -22.09 5.50 12.83
C LYS A 227 -21.03 4.49 12.38
N GLU A 228 -21.05 4.07 11.12
CA GLU A 228 -20.05 3.10 10.62
C GLU A 228 -18.66 3.72 10.52
N PHE A 229 -18.53 5.01 10.23
CA PHE A 229 -17.26 5.71 10.31
C PHE A 229 -16.75 5.84 11.74
N GLU A 230 -17.59 6.08 12.74
CA GLU A 230 -17.20 6.09 14.15
C GLU A 230 -16.64 4.73 14.58
N LEU A 231 -17.27 3.63 14.17
CA LEU A 231 -16.76 2.27 14.40
C LEU A 231 -15.45 2.00 13.64
N TYR A 232 -15.34 2.47 12.41
CA TYR A 232 -14.14 2.38 11.61
C TYR A 232 -12.95 3.09 12.27
N GLU A 233 -13.17 4.31 12.73
CA GLU A 233 -12.16 5.13 13.40
C GLU A 233 -11.69 4.50 14.71
N ASP A 234 -12.59 3.94 15.50
CA ASP A 234 -12.27 3.21 16.74
C ASP A 234 -11.42 1.96 16.43
N ARG A 235 -11.80 1.15 15.44
CA ARG A 235 -11.03 -0.02 14.99
C ARG A 235 -9.63 0.37 14.53
N PHE A 236 -9.54 1.43 13.75
CA PHE A 236 -8.27 1.89 13.22
C PHE A 236 -7.37 2.48 14.33
N ALA A 237 -7.93 3.22 15.28
CA ALA A 237 -7.19 3.72 16.45
C ALA A 237 -6.62 2.56 17.29
N ARG A 238 -7.42 1.52 17.55
CA ARG A 238 -6.95 0.30 18.26
C ARG A 238 -5.80 -0.36 17.53
N LEU A 239 -5.89 -0.47 16.21
CA LEU A 239 -4.86 -1.10 15.40
C LEU A 239 -3.56 -0.27 15.38
N ILE A 240 -3.67 1.06 15.18
CA ILE A 240 -2.52 1.98 15.22
C ILE A 240 -1.85 1.94 16.60
N SER A 241 -2.61 1.88 17.69
CA SER A 241 -2.06 1.88 19.05
C SER A 241 -1.11 0.70 19.30
N VAL A 242 -1.40 -0.47 18.72
CA VAL A 242 -0.48 -1.62 18.78
C VAL A 242 0.84 -1.31 18.12
N MET A 243 0.81 -0.66 16.97
CA MET A 243 2.02 -0.30 16.23
C MET A 243 2.82 0.81 16.93
N ILE A 244 2.12 1.79 17.53
CA ILE A 244 2.76 2.81 18.37
C ILE A 244 3.48 2.11 19.54
N GLY A 245 2.83 1.17 20.23
CA GLY A 245 3.43 0.43 21.34
C GLY A 245 4.65 -0.43 20.96
N ILE A 246 4.83 -0.77 19.68
CA ILE A 246 5.96 -1.60 19.20
C ILE A 246 7.10 -0.75 18.64
N ILE A 247 6.77 0.34 17.92
CA ILE A 247 7.74 1.06 17.06
C ILE A 247 7.88 2.52 17.48
N ASP A 248 6.80 3.14 17.99
CA ASP A 248 6.69 4.57 18.34
C ASP A 248 7.25 5.48 17.20
N PRO A 249 6.58 5.50 16.03
CA PRO A 249 7.08 6.26 14.89
C PRO A 249 6.92 7.77 15.10
N ASP A 250 7.86 8.58 14.59
CA ASP A 250 7.75 10.06 14.64
C ASP A 250 6.53 10.57 13.86
N VAL A 251 6.15 9.87 12.81
CA VAL A 251 4.99 10.22 11.96
C VAL A 251 4.36 8.99 11.31
N ILE A 252 3.04 9.02 11.19
CA ILE A 252 2.23 8.07 10.43
C ILE A 252 1.71 8.79 9.18
N VAL A 253 2.02 8.26 8.00
CA VAL A 253 1.55 8.80 6.71
C VAL A 253 0.58 7.82 6.09
N ILE A 254 -0.62 8.30 5.74
CA ILE A 254 -1.67 7.47 5.18
C ILE A 254 -1.79 7.72 3.68
N GLY A 255 -1.73 6.67 2.88
CA GLY A 255 -1.97 6.67 1.44
C GLY A 255 -3.16 5.80 1.04
N GLY A 256 -3.42 5.73 -0.26
CA GLY A 256 -4.55 4.99 -0.81
C GLY A 256 -5.87 5.79 -0.80
N GLY A 257 -6.95 5.16 -1.25
CA GLY A 257 -8.24 5.85 -1.43
C GLY A 257 -8.83 6.44 -0.16
N MET A 258 -8.64 5.77 0.98
CA MET A 258 -9.16 6.23 2.28
C MET A 258 -8.37 7.41 2.85
N SER A 259 -7.18 7.70 2.36
CA SER A 259 -6.42 8.90 2.77
C SER A 259 -7.12 10.22 2.41
N ASN A 260 -8.11 10.19 1.53
CA ASN A 260 -8.91 11.36 1.19
C ASN A 260 -10.08 11.63 2.15
N VAL A 261 -10.25 10.81 3.18
CA VAL A 261 -11.33 10.94 4.19
C VAL A 261 -10.83 11.78 5.35
N ALA A 262 -11.16 13.08 5.35
CA ALA A 262 -10.63 14.07 6.29
C ALA A 262 -10.83 13.69 7.76
N ARG A 263 -12.00 13.14 8.11
CA ARG A 263 -12.35 12.75 9.49
C ARG A 263 -11.39 11.72 10.11
N ILE A 264 -10.68 10.92 9.32
CA ILE A 264 -9.65 9.99 9.80
C ILE A 264 -8.54 10.76 10.52
N TYR A 265 -8.07 11.86 9.94
CA TYR A 265 -7.03 12.70 10.53
C TYR A 265 -7.52 13.53 11.72
N GLU A 266 -8.81 13.85 11.76
CA GLU A 266 -9.42 14.63 12.82
C GLU A 266 -9.75 13.80 14.08
N ASN A 267 -10.23 12.58 13.89
CA ASN A 267 -10.82 11.78 14.95
C ASN A 267 -9.86 10.73 15.52
N ILE A 268 -9.05 10.06 14.68
CA ILE A 268 -8.15 9.01 15.17
C ILE A 268 -7.17 9.55 16.23
N PRO A 269 -6.51 10.72 16.07
CA PRO A 269 -5.64 11.26 17.11
C PRO A 269 -6.35 11.47 18.46
N LYS A 270 -7.65 11.81 18.45
CA LYS A 270 -8.45 11.97 19.67
C LYS A 270 -8.78 10.65 20.36
N LEU A 271 -8.81 9.55 19.61
CA LEU A 271 -9.08 8.21 20.11
C LEU A 271 -7.82 7.49 20.61
N LEU A 272 -6.65 7.81 20.09
CA LEU A 272 -5.39 7.16 20.43
C LEU A 272 -5.07 7.16 21.93
N PRO A 273 -5.26 8.25 22.71
CA PRO A 273 -5.00 8.25 24.15
C PRO A 273 -5.81 7.21 24.93
N LYS A 274 -6.93 6.73 24.40
CA LYS A 274 -7.71 5.64 25.00
C LYS A 274 -7.00 4.28 24.91
N TYR A 275 -6.12 4.11 23.93
CA TYR A 275 -5.52 2.83 23.58
C TYR A 275 -3.99 2.81 23.70
N THR A 276 -3.34 3.96 23.75
CA THR A 276 -1.89 4.07 23.92
C THR A 276 -1.52 4.26 25.39
N PHE A 277 -0.38 3.74 25.77
CA PHE A 277 0.21 3.96 27.09
C PHE A 277 1.10 5.22 27.05
N SER A 278 0.48 6.35 26.74
CA SER A 278 1.16 7.65 26.61
C SER A 278 0.22 8.77 27.08
N ASP A 279 0.81 9.86 27.52
CA ASP A 279 0.13 11.10 27.91
C ASP A 279 0.03 12.12 26.74
N LYS A 280 0.49 11.72 25.56
CA LYS A 280 0.50 12.54 24.33
C LYS A 280 -0.25 11.87 23.21
#